data_1bc1381c4327f7297f0132e4bb5c2789
#
_entry.id   1bc1381c4327f7297f0132e4bb5c2789
#
_cell.length_a   1.000
_cell.length_b   1.000
_cell.length_c   1.000
_cell.angle_alpha   90.00
_cell.angle_beta   90.00
_cell.angle_gamma   90.00
#
_symmetry.space_group_name_H-M   'P 1'
#
loop_
_entity.id
_entity.type
_entity.pdbx_description
1 polymer ?
#
loop_
_entity_poly.entity_id
_entity_poly.type
_entity_poly.pdbx_seq_one_letter_code
_entity_poly.pdbx_strand_id
1 'polypeptide(L)'
;WTFSVFPADRVGLLGLFTMPFWAEIALTILLLDLWSYWWHRFNHTILFLWRFHRAHHTDTEMGATTAYRFHPVEIIFSSVLRLPLILILGLRPEGLLLYESILTVSVTFHHANIGIGARADAAVRTFIVSPVMHKLHHSVKPGEFSSNYSSILSLWDRLFGTWTETDKPHEIRLGLAIYRDKWWQSYWGILLTPFKGSASAPRRPAGLDA
;
A
#
# COMPACT_ATOMS: atom_id res chain seq x y z
N TRP A 1 14.29 -11.15 -27.56
CA TRP A 1 12.91 -11.65 -27.71
C TRP A 1 11.99 -10.55 -27.27
N THR A 2 11.46 -9.90 -28.25
CA THR A 2 10.64 -8.74 -28.23
C THR A 2 9.36 -8.98 -27.45
N PHE A 3 9.08 -8.11 -26.52
CA PHE A 3 7.75 -7.88 -25.95
C PHE A 3 6.84 -7.24 -27.01
N SER A 4 6.69 -7.87 -28.17
CA SER A 4 5.80 -7.46 -29.26
C SER A 4 4.37 -7.96 -29.08
N VAL A 5 3.95 -8.24 -27.84
CA VAL A 5 2.54 -8.53 -27.54
C VAL A 5 1.68 -7.26 -27.63
N PHE A 6 2.31 -6.08 -27.56
CA PHE A 6 1.64 -4.82 -27.82
C PHE A 6 2.36 -4.12 -28.98
N PRO A 7 1.66 -3.91 -30.09
CA PRO A 7 2.24 -3.19 -31.23
C PRO A 7 2.73 -1.81 -30.77
N ALA A 8 3.81 -1.36 -31.41
CA ALA A 8 4.40 -0.05 -31.18
C ALA A 8 3.45 1.13 -31.51
N ASP A 9 2.30 0.83 -32.08
CA ASP A 9 1.22 1.76 -32.37
C ASP A 9 0.35 1.89 -31.10
N ARG A 10 0.81 2.72 -30.26
CA ARG A 10 0.32 3.32 -29.01
C ARG A 10 -1.19 3.19 -28.78
N VAL A 11 -1.59 2.06 -28.21
CA VAL A 11 -2.94 1.86 -27.69
C VAL A 11 -3.03 2.50 -26.29
N GLY A 12 -4.08 3.27 -26.03
CA GLY A 12 -4.37 3.87 -24.73
C GLY A 12 -4.10 5.38 -24.66
N LEU A 13 -4.53 5.99 -23.54
CA LEU A 13 -4.54 7.45 -23.39
C LEU A 13 -3.15 8.09 -23.49
N LEU A 14 -2.12 7.47 -22.95
CA LEU A 14 -0.76 8.00 -23.03
C LEU A 14 -0.21 7.96 -24.47
N GLY A 15 -0.71 7.06 -25.31
CA GLY A 15 -0.39 7.02 -26.72
C GLY A 15 -0.88 8.22 -27.53
N LEU A 16 -1.83 9.00 -27.02
CA LEU A 16 -2.31 10.24 -27.64
C LEU A 16 -1.33 11.41 -27.52
N PHE A 17 -0.34 11.29 -26.66
CA PHE A 17 0.63 12.35 -26.39
C PHE A 17 2.02 11.94 -26.88
N THR A 18 2.70 12.85 -27.56
CA THR A 18 4.11 12.68 -27.91
C THR A 18 4.98 13.15 -26.75
N MET A 19 5.62 12.21 -26.07
CA MET A 19 6.52 12.53 -24.96
C MET A 19 7.78 11.67 -25.03
N PRO A 20 8.91 12.13 -24.43
CA PRO A 20 10.13 11.34 -24.34
C PRO A 20 9.89 10.04 -23.55
N PHE A 21 10.61 8.98 -23.91
CA PHE A 21 10.51 7.67 -23.25
C PHE A 21 10.60 7.75 -21.73
N TRP A 22 11.59 8.49 -21.19
CA TRP A 22 11.76 8.65 -19.75
C TRP A 22 10.58 9.33 -19.06
N ALA A 23 9.89 10.24 -19.76
CA ALA A 23 8.70 10.92 -19.22
C ALA A 23 7.49 9.96 -19.16
N GLU A 24 7.32 9.08 -20.13
CA GLU A 24 6.31 8.01 -20.09
C GLU A 24 6.57 7.04 -18.91
N ILE A 25 7.84 6.65 -18.69
CA ILE A 25 8.22 5.79 -17.58
C ILE A 25 7.92 6.48 -16.24
N ALA A 26 8.34 7.73 -16.07
CA ALA A 26 8.08 8.49 -14.85
C ALA A 26 6.58 8.65 -14.58
N LEU A 27 5.79 8.96 -15.62
CA LEU A 27 4.35 9.10 -15.52
C LEU A 27 3.68 7.75 -15.20
N THR A 28 4.15 6.64 -15.77
CA THR A 28 3.67 5.28 -15.45
C THR A 28 3.87 4.99 -13.97
N ILE A 29 5.07 5.26 -13.42
CA ILE A 29 5.37 5.05 -12.01
C ILE A 29 4.46 5.91 -11.13
N LEU A 30 4.30 7.18 -11.46
CA LEU A 30 3.46 8.11 -10.70
C LEU A 30 1.98 7.69 -10.69
N LEU A 31 1.43 7.29 -11.83
CA LEU A 31 0.03 6.87 -11.95
C LEU A 31 -0.24 5.55 -11.22
N LEU A 32 0.69 4.61 -11.28
CA LEU A 32 0.57 3.34 -10.57
C LEU A 32 0.74 3.51 -9.06
N ASP A 33 1.61 4.40 -8.60
CA ASP A 33 1.76 4.70 -7.18
C ASP A 33 0.52 5.43 -6.63
N LEU A 34 -0.04 6.36 -7.40
CA LEU A 34 -1.34 6.98 -7.09
C LEU A 34 -2.46 5.93 -7.02
N TRP A 35 -2.51 4.99 -7.96
CA TRP A 35 -3.45 3.87 -7.93
C TRP A 35 -3.26 3.02 -6.66
N SER A 36 -2.01 2.69 -6.30
CA SER A 36 -1.71 1.91 -5.10
C SER A 36 -2.16 2.62 -3.83
N TYR A 37 -1.99 3.95 -3.74
CA TYR A 37 -2.54 4.74 -2.64
C TYR A 37 -4.07 4.58 -2.54
N TRP A 38 -4.81 4.78 -3.65
CA TRP A 38 -6.26 4.66 -3.63
C TRP A 38 -6.72 3.23 -3.36
N TRP A 39 -6.05 2.24 -3.95
CA TRP A 39 -6.32 0.84 -3.68
C TRP A 39 -6.16 0.51 -2.19
N HIS A 40 -5.07 0.92 -1.59
CA HIS A 40 -4.81 0.72 -0.16
C HIS A 40 -5.86 1.43 0.70
N ARG A 41 -6.21 2.68 0.39
CA ARG A 41 -7.26 3.41 1.06
C ARG A 41 -8.63 2.73 0.94
N PHE A 42 -8.98 2.20 -0.24
CA PHE A 42 -10.21 1.44 -0.44
C PHE A 42 -10.23 0.15 0.38
N ASN A 43 -9.13 -0.54 0.50
CA ASN A 43 -9.00 -1.71 1.38
C ASN A 43 -9.30 -1.37 2.85
N HIS A 44 -9.04 -0.16 3.30
CA HIS A 44 -9.36 0.31 4.65
C HIS A 44 -10.77 0.88 4.81
N THR A 45 -11.38 1.40 3.74
CA THR A 45 -12.65 2.13 3.83
C THR A 45 -13.85 1.31 3.36
N ILE A 46 -13.64 0.38 2.44
CA ILE A 46 -14.69 -0.50 1.92
C ILE A 46 -14.69 -1.79 2.73
N LEU A 47 -15.77 -2.02 3.50
CA LEU A 47 -15.89 -3.13 4.44
C LEU A 47 -15.60 -4.51 3.80
N PHE A 48 -16.04 -4.72 2.56
CA PHE A 48 -15.80 -5.96 1.84
C PHE A 48 -14.29 -6.18 1.61
N LEU A 49 -13.56 -5.16 1.15
CA LEU A 49 -12.13 -5.23 0.90
C LEU A 49 -11.34 -5.35 2.21
N TRP A 50 -11.74 -4.59 3.23
CA TRP A 50 -11.15 -4.67 4.55
C TRP A 50 -11.13 -6.08 5.13
N ARG A 51 -12.16 -6.89 4.89
CA ARG A 51 -12.19 -8.28 5.36
C ARG A 51 -10.98 -9.09 4.92
N PHE A 52 -10.47 -8.84 3.72
CA PHE A 52 -9.29 -9.52 3.19
C PHE A 52 -8.00 -8.82 3.61
N HIS A 53 -7.98 -7.48 3.53
CA HIS A 53 -6.81 -6.67 3.87
C HIS A 53 -6.44 -6.72 5.36
N ARG A 54 -7.39 -6.88 6.25
CA ARG A 54 -7.09 -7.02 7.67
C ARG A 54 -6.21 -8.22 8.01
N ALA A 55 -6.11 -9.23 7.14
CA ALA A 55 -5.15 -10.32 7.27
C ALA A 55 -3.70 -9.81 7.31
N HIS A 56 -3.40 -8.78 6.51
CA HIS A 56 -2.15 -8.05 6.51
C HIS A 56 -1.91 -7.34 7.86
N HIS A 57 -2.95 -6.72 8.41
CA HIS A 57 -2.89 -5.99 9.68
C HIS A 57 -2.95 -6.87 10.93
N THR A 58 -3.13 -8.19 10.83
CA THR A 58 -3.11 -9.07 12.02
C THR A 58 -1.72 -9.28 12.59
N ASP A 59 -0.66 -8.93 11.85
CA ASP A 59 0.71 -9.13 12.28
C ASP A 59 1.02 -8.32 13.55
N THR A 60 1.46 -9.02 14.61
CA THR A 60 1.81 -8.40 15.89
C THR A 60 3.30 -8.09 16.01
N GLU A 61 4.11 -8.57 15.05
CA GLU A 61 5.57 -8.43 15.00
C GLU A 61 5.99 -8.05 13.59
N MET A 62 5.69 -6.80 13.20
CA MET A 62 5.96 -6.32 11.85
C MET A 62 7.43 -6.53 11.44
N GLY A 63 7.64 -7.05 10.24
CA GLY A 63 8.94 -7.29 9.64
C GLY A 63 8.87 -7.27 8.11
N ALA A 64 10.00 -7.40 7.43
CA ALA A 64 10.06 -7.41 5.95
C ALA A 64 9.09 -8.43 5.32
N THR A 65 8.84 -9.56 5.96
CA THR A 65 7.89 -10.58 5.53
C THR A 65 6.43 -10.14 5.61
N THR A 66 6.11 -9.17 6.48
CA THR A 66 4.78 -8.59 6.59
C THR A 66 4.36 -7.93 5.27
N ALA A 67 5.32 -7.39 4.50
CA ALA A 67 5.08 -6.82 3.17
C ALA A 67 4.40 -7.80 2.18
N TYR A 68 4.50 -9.10 2.44
CA TYR A 68 3.96 -10.18 1.58
C TYR A 68 2.83 -10.97 2.25
N ARG A 69 2.40 -10.52 3.43
CA ARG A 69 1.36 -11.16 4.23
C ARG A 69 -0.03 -10.71 3.76
N PHE A 70 -0.50 -11.20 2.63
CA PHE A 70 -1.80 -10.89 2.07
C PHE A 70 -2.72 -12.11 1.99
N HIS A 71 -4.03 -11.84 2.05
CA HIS A 71 -5.00 -12.86 1.67
C HIS A 71 -5.00 -13.02 0.13
N PRO A 72 -4.98 -14.26 -0.42
CA PRO A 72 -4.93 -14.49 -1.88
C PRO A 72 -6.02 -13.76 -2.67
N VAL A 73 -7.23 -13.65 -2.12
CA VAL A 73 -8.35 -12.92 -2.74
C VAL A 73 -8.04 -11.44 -2.93
N GLU A 74 -7.35 -10.80 -1.98
CA GLU A 74 -6.93 -9.41 -2.12
C GLU A 74 -5.95 -9.23 -3.28
N ILE A 75 -4.99 -10.14 -3.42
CA ILE A 75 -4.02 -10.12 -4.53
C ILE A 75 -4.75 -10.26 -5.87
N ILE A 76 -5.72 -11.18 -5.96
CA ILE A 76 -6.53 -11.36 -7.18
C ILE A 76 -7.30 -10.08 -7.51
N PHE A 77 -8.00 -9.48 -6.54
CA PHE A 77 -8.72 -8.23 -6.78
C PHE A 77 -7.81 -7.08 -7.17
N SER A 78 -6.68 -6.91 -6.49
CA SER A 78 -5.68 -5.90 -6.81
C SER A 78 -5.20 -6.05 -8.26
N SER A 79 -4.86 -7.27 -8.67
CA SER A 79 -4.38 -7.55 -10.01
C SER A 79 -5.46 -7.31 -11.07
N VAL A 80 -6.66 -7.86 -10.87
CA VAL A 80 -7.78 -7.75 -11.84
C VAL A 80 -8.22 -6.30 -12.01
N LEU A 81 -8.36 -5.53 -10.90
CA LEU A 81 -8.80 -4.14 -10.98
C LEU A 81 -7.73 -3.18 -11.51
N ARG A 82 -6.45 -3.56 -11.47
CA ARG A 82 -5.36 -2.80 -12.06
C ARG A 82 -5.24 -2.99 -13.58
N LEU A 83 -5.67 -4.14 -14.12
CA LEU A 83 -5.60 -4.41 -15.57
C LEU A 83 -6.32 -3.37 -16.45
N PRO A 84 -7.57 -2.98 -16.17
CA PRO A 84 -8.24 -1.93 -16.94
C PRO A 84 -7.47 -0.61 -16.94
N LEU A 85 -6.87 -0.23 -15.81
CA LEU A 85 -6.05 0.98 -15.73
C LEU A 85 -4.84 0.90 -16.65
N ILE A 86 -4.13 -0.21 -16.65
CA ILE A 86 -2.96 -0.45 -17.50
C ILE A 86 -3.35 -0.34 -18.98
N LEU A 87 -4.45 -0.98 -19.36
CA LEU A 87 -4.93 -1.00 -20.75
C LEU A 87 -5.45 0.35 -21.21
N ILE A 88 -6.30 1.01 -20.40
CA ILE A 88 -6.87 2.33 -20.74
C ILE A 88 -5.78 3.38 -20.87
N LEU A 89 -4.81 3.36 -19.98
CA LEU A 89 -3.68 4.30 -20.02
C LEU A 89 -2.65 3.93 -21.11
N GLY A 90 -2.56 2.67 -21.51
CA GLY A 90 -1.55 2.20 -22.45
C GLY A 90 -0.14 2.25 -21.83
N LEU A 91 -0.01 1.77 -20.59
CA LEU A 91 1.25 1.82 -19.85
C LEU A 91 2.29 0.88 -20.48
N ARG A 92 3.54 1.36 -20.59
CA ARG A 92 4.63 0.56 -21.15
C ARG A 92 5.07 -0.57 -20.21
N PRO A 93 5.39 -1.75 -20.75
CA PRO A 93 5.91 -2.87 -19.95
C PRO A 93 7.16 -2.53 -19.14
N GLU A 94 8.06 -1.70 -19.70
CA GLU A 94 9.27 -1.25 -19.01
C GLU A 94 8.94 -0.41 -17.78
N GLY A 95 7.95 0.47 -17.89
CA GLY A 95 7.44 1.27 -16.77
C GLY A 95 6.76 0.41 -15.71
N LEU A 96 6.01 -0.62 -16.11
CA LEU A 96 5.41 -1.59 -15.20
C LEU A 96 6.48 -2.36 -14.43
N LEU A 97 7.50 -2.89 -15.12
CA LEU A 97 8.60 -3.62 -14.48
C LEU A 97 9.37 -2.75 -13.50
N LEU A 98 9.68 -1.52 -13.88
CA LEU A 98 10.40 -0.61 -13.00
C LEU A 98 9.56 -0.22 -11.78
N TYR A 99 8.27 0.06 -11.99
CA TYR A 99 7.34 0.33 -10.90
C TYR A 99 7.26 -0.84 -9.91
N GLU A 100 7.05 -2.08 -10.36
CA GLU A 100 6.98 -3.26 -9.49
C GLU A 100 8.28 -3.48 -8.71
N SER A 101 9.41 -3.20 -9.34
CA SER A 101 10.73 -3.29 -8.69
C SER A 101 10.87 -2.25 -7.57
N ILE A 102 10.51 -0.99 -7.86
CA ILE A 102 10.55 0.10 -6.88
C ILE A 102 9.54 -0.17 -5.76
N LEU A 103 8.31 -0.60 -6.10
CA LEU A 103 7.28 -0.93 -5.13
C LEU A 103 7.77 -2.04 -4.18
N THR A 104 8.32 -3.13 -4.73
CA THR A 104 8.84 -4.27 -3.94
C THR A 104 9.90 -3.82 -2.94
N VAL A 105 10.87 -3.02 -3.38
CA VAL A 105 11.92 -2.47 -2.51
C VAL A 105 11.31 -1.56 -1.44
N SER A 106 10.40 -0.66 -1.84
CA SER A 106 9.77 0.30 -0.93
C SER A 106 8.91 -0.39 0.15
N VAL A 107 8.05 -1.33 -0.25
CA VAL A 107 7.19 -2.03 0.71
C VAL A 107 8.00 -2.92 1.66
N THR A 108 9.06 -3.57 1.17
CA THR A 108 9.98 -4.35 2.00
C THR A 108 10.72 -3.45 2.99
N PHE A 109 11.20 -2.29 2.54
CA PHE A 109 11.90 -1.30 3.37
C PHE A 109 11.01 -0.77 4.49
N HIS A 110 9.81 -0.28 4.18
CA HIS A 110 8.99 0.35 5.20
C HIS A 110 8.29 -0.66 6.13
N HIS A 111 8.17 -1.94 5.75
CA HIS A 111 7.75 -2.99 6.67
C HIS A 111 8.90 -3.54 7.52
N ALA A 112 10.15 -3.34 7.09
CA ALA A 112 11.28 -3.85 7.85
C ALA A 112 11.30 -3.25 9.27
N ASN A 113 11.58 -4.10 10.27
CA ASN A 113 11.72 -3.65 11.66
C ASN A 113 13.13 -3.07 11.90
N ILE A 114 13.43 -2.00 11.18
CA ILE A 114 14.72 -1.30 11.24
C ILE A 114 14.54 0.08 11.86
N GLY A 115 15.43 0.43 12.77
CA GLY A 115 15.50 1.78 13.35
C GLY A 115 16.56 2.61 12.63
N ILE A 116 16.14 3.48 11.72
CA ILE A 116 17.06 4.39 11.00
C ILE A 116 17.33 5.69 11.76
N GLY A 117 16.77 5.81 12.99
CA GLY A 117 16.88 7.02 13.81
C GLY A 117 15.89 8.13 13.39
N ALA A 118 15.43 8.93 14.35
CA ALA A 118 14.34 9.88 14.14
C ALA A 118 14.63 10.94 13.06
N ARG A 119 15.87 11.44 12.97
CA ARG A 119 16.25 12.44 11.96
C ARG A 119 16.24 11.86 10.55
N ALA A 120 16.79 10.66 10.38
CA ALA A 120 16.82 9.98 9.09
C ALA A 120 15.39 9.58 8.66
N ASP A 121 14.57 9.07 9.57
CA ASP A 121 13.17 8.75 9.29
C ASP A 121 12.38 10.00 8.85
N ALA A 122 12.56 11.13 9.54
CA ALA A 122 11.95 12.40 9.15
C ALA A 122 12.38 12.87 7.76
N ALA A 123 13.66 12.73 7.40
CA ALA A 123 14.14 13.05 6.06
C ALA A 123 13.56 12.11 5.00
N VAL A 124 13.53 10.79 5.26
CA VAL A 124 12.99 9.78 4.34
C VAL A 124 11.50 10.03 4.11
N ARG A 125 10.69 10.19 5.17
CA ARG A 125 9.25 10.37 5.05
C ARG A 125 8.83 11.69 4.40
N THR A 126 9.77 12.60 4.15
CA THR A 126 9.51 13.80 3.36
C THR A 126 9.16 13.44 1.91
N PHE A 127 9.76 12.40 1.36
CA PHE A 127 9.62 12.03 -0.03
C PHE A 127 8.97 10.65 -0.23
N ILE A 128 9.40 9.66 0.55
CA ILE A 128 8.91 8.29 0.43
C ILE A 128 8.41 7.77 1.79
N VAL A 129 7.63 6.70 1.75
CA VAL A 129 7.12 6.04 2.96
C VAL A 129 8.27 5.51 3.81
N SER A 130 8.37 5.97 5.06
CA SER A 130 9.39 5.52 6.01
C SER A 130 8.90 4.36 6.88
N PRO A 131 9.82 3.63 7.53
CA PRO A 131 9.44 2.57 8.48
C PRO A 131 8.55 3.06 9.61
N VAL A 132 8.80 4.23 10.21
CA VAL A 132 7.95 4.76 11.29
C VAL A 132 6.57 5.16 10.78
N MET A 133 6.50 5.80 9.60
CA MET A 133 5.24 6.19 8.96
C MET A 133 4.33 4.97 8.72
N HIS A 134 4.88 3.90 8.17
CA HIS A 134 4.11 2.70 7.88
C HIS A 134 3.84 1.84 9.12
N LYS A 135 4.77 1.84 10.09
CA LYS A 135 4.54 1.22 11.39
C LYS A 135 3.35 1.83 12.12
N LEU A 136 3.16 3.16 12.00
CA LEU A 136 2.00 3.85 12.55
C LEU A 136 0.71 3.38 11.88
N HIS A 137 0.73 3.18 10.56
CA HIS A 137 -0.36 2.60 9.80
C HIS A 137 -0.72 1.18 10.28
N HIS A 138 0.22 0.38 10.77
CA HIS A 138 -0.02 -0.95 11.37
C HIS A 138 -0.38 -0.92 12.85
N SER A 139 -0.64 0.25 13.44
CA SER A 139 -1.01 0.40 14.83
C SER A 139 -2.37 -0.24 15.15
N VAL A 140 -2.52 -0.72 16.39
CA VAL A 140 -3.81 -1.21 16.89
C VAL A 140 -4.85 -0.09 17.10
N LYS A 141 -4.43 1.18 17.12
CA LYS A 141 -5.31 2.32 17.36
C LYS A 141 -6.03 2.76 16.09
N PRO A 142 -7.38 2.83 16.09
CA PRO A 142 -8.16 3.14 14.89
C PRO A 142 -7.78 4.43 14.17
N GLY A 143 -7.44 5.50 14.89
CA GLY A 143 -7.00 6.77 14.30
C GLY A 143 -5.64 6.69 13.59
N GLU A 144 -4.76 5.81 14.05
CA GLU A 144 -3.42 5.61 13.49
C GLU A 144 -3.48 4.71 12.26
N PHE A 145 -4.14 3.55 12.33
CA PHE A 145 -4.19 2.64 11.18
C PHE A 145 -5.17 3.06 10.06
N SER A 146 -5.97 4.10 10.29
CA SER A 146 -6.80 4.75 9.26
C SER A 146 -6.07 5.92 8.60
N SER A 147 -4.75 5.88 8.51
CA SER A 147 -3.87 6.92 7.95
C SER A 147 -2.70 6.30 7.20
N ASN A 148 -1.90 7.11 6.53
CA ASN A 148 -0.62 6.71 5.90
C ASN A 148 -0.76 5.56 4.90
N TYR A 149 -1.62 5.74 3.89
CA TYR A 149 -1.92 4.71 2.87
C TYR A 149 -0.93 4.64 1.71
N SER A 150 0.01 5.59 1.61
CA SER A 150 1.01 5.60 0.53
C SER A 150 1.88 4.34 0.53
N SER A 151 2.34 3.95 -0.67
CA SER A 151 3.21 2.79 -0.86
C SER A 151 4.65 3.18 -1.20
N ILE A 152 4.86 4.16 -2.10
CA ILE A 152 6.18 4.67 -2.47
C ILE A 152 6.31 6.12 -2.03
N LEU A 153 5.57 7.03 -2.68
CA LEU A 153 5.65 8.47 -2.40
C LEU A 153 4.73 8.85 -1.25
N SER A 154 5.29 9.40 -0.19
CA SER A 154 4.52 9.92 0.96
C SER A 154 3.65 11.14 0.62
N LEU A 155 3.83 11.69 -0.58
CA LEU A 155 3.10 12.83 -1.13
C LEU A 155 1.58 12.63 -1.10
N TRP A 156 1.11 11.41 -1.41
CA TRP A 156 -0.33 11.13 -1.51
C TRP A 156 -1.06 11.31 -0.20
N ASP A 157 -0.45 10.88 0.92
CA ASP A 157 -1.06 11.07 2.24
C ASP A 157 -1.21 12.53 2.61
N ARG A 158 -0.24 13.38 2.22
CA ARG A 158 -0.34 14.83 2.43
C ARG A 158 -1.40 15.44 1.53
N LEU A 159 -1.40 15.07 0.25
CA LEU A 159 -2.31 15.62 -0.75
C LEU A 159 -3.78 15.28 -0.42
N PHE A 160 -4.03 14.07 0.06
CA PHE A 160 -5.39 13.59 0.34
C PHE A 160 -5.75 13.60 1.84
N GLY A 161 -4.96 14.28 2.68
CA GLY A 161 -5.24 14.51 4.09
C GLY A 161 -5.28 13.25 4.95
N THR A 162 -4.45 12.26 4.62
CA THR A 162 -4.35 11.00 5.39
C THR A 162 -3.01 10.87 6.12
N TRP A 163 -2.20 11.91 6.10
CA TRP A 163 -0.93 11.96 6.81
C TRP A 163 -1.13 12.02 8.32
N THR A 164 -0.40 11.17 9.04
CA THR A 164 -0.36 11.16 10.50
C THR A 164 1.06 10.85 10.96
N GLU A 165 1.49 11.49 12.03
CA GLU A 165 2.81 11.34 12.64
C GLU A 165 2.70 10.96 14.12
N THR A 166 3.80 10.49 14.68
CA THR A 166 3.96 10.24 16.12
C THR A 166 5.35 10.62 16.60
N ASP A 167 5.41 11.23 17.78
CA ASP A 167 6.67 11.50 18.47
C ASP A 167 7.17 10.29 19.27
N LYS A 168 6.35 9.22 19.36
CA LYS A 168 6.58 8.06 20.20
C LYS A 168 6.52 6.75 19.40
N PRO A 169 7.39 6.55 18.40
CA PRO A 169 7.34 5.37 17.54
C PRO A 169 7.57 4.04 18.28
N HIS A 170 8.20 4.10 19.46
CA HIS A 170 8.43 2.93 20.33
C HIS A 170 7.18 2.51 21.12
N GLU A 171 6.18 3.39 21.27
CA GLU A 171 4.90 3.07 21.92
C GLU A 171 3.87 2.46 20.97
N ILE A 172 4.16 2.41 19.65
CA ILE A 172 3.23 1.84 18.67
C ILE A 172 3.04 0.36 18.96
N ARG A 173 1.80 -0.01 19.29
CA ARG A 173 1.40 -1.41 19.43
C ARG A 173 0.82 -1.89 18.12
N LEU A 174 1.44 -2.91 17.55
CA LEU A 174 1.09 -3.45 16.22
C LEU A 174 -0.06 -4.47 16.28
N GLY A 175 -0.67 -4.67 15.11
CA GLY A 175 -1.71 -5.66 14.89
C GLY A 175 -3.10 -5.12 15.15
N LEU A 176 -4.08 -6.00 15.18
CA LEU A 176 -5.47 -5.67 15.49
C LEU A 176 -5.79 -5.99 16.95
N ALA A 177 -6.83 -5.35 17.51
CA ALA A 177 -7.30 -5.63 18.86
C ALA A 177 -7.75 -7.09 19.04
N ILE A 178 -8.25 -7.68 17.96
CA ILE A 178 -8.59 -9.10 17.83
C ILE A 178 -7.52 -9.80 16.96
N TYR A 179 -7.57 -11.12 16.86
CA TYR A 179 -6.61 -11.93 16.08
C TYR A 179 -5.15 -11.90 16.60
N ARG A 180 -4.96 -11.78 17.92
CA ARG A 180 -3.62 -11.66 18.50
C ARG A 180 -2.97 -12.99 18.87
N ASP A 181 -3.74 -14.07 18.95
CA ASP A 181 -3.22 -15.39 19.31
C ASP A 181 -2.33 -15.96 18.20
N LYS A 182 -1.38 -16.82 18.55
CA LYS A 182 -0.43 -17.44 17.61
C LYS A 182 -1.13 -18.16 16.45
N TRP A 183 -2.34 -18.69 16.68
CA TRP A 183 -3.09 -19.36 15.64
C TRP A 183 -3.45 -18.40 14.48
N TRP A 184 -3.84 -17.14 14.78
CA TRP A 184 -4.15 -16.13 13.78
C TRP A 184 -2.92 -15.62 13.03
N GLN A 185 -1.72 -15.90 13.55
CA GLN A 185 -0.46 -15.60 12.87
C GLN A 185 -0.06 -16.72 11.89
N SER A 186 -0.74 -17.88 11.92
CA SER A 186 -0.51 -18.99 11.02
C SER A 186 -1.14 -18.76 9.64
N TYR A 187 -0.68 -19.53 8.64
CA TYR A 187 -1.24 -19.52 7.29
C TYR A 187 -2.78 -19.73 7.28
N TRP A 188 -3.26 -20.71 8.04
CA TRP A 188 -4.70 -20.99 8.15
C TRP A 188 -5.47 -19.87 8.85
N GLY A 189 -4.89 -19.26 9.86
CA GLY A 189 -5.45 -18.08 10.53
C GLY A 189 -5.64 -16.92 9.56
N ILE A 190 -4.63 -16.63 8.74
CA ILE A 190 -4.68 -15.59 7.68
C ILE A 190 -5.84 -15.87 6.72
N LEU A 191 -5.95 -17.11 6.20
CA LEU A 191 -7.00 -17.47 5.25
C LEU A 191 -8.41 -17.40 5.86
N LEU A 192 -8.56 -17.63 7.15
CA LEU A 192 -9.86 -17.59 7.82
C LEU A 192 -10.22 -16.21 8.38
N THR A 193 -9.29 -15.29 8.41
CA THR A 193 -9.51 -13.91 8.88
C THR A 193 -10.73 -13.23 8.26
N PRO A 194 -11.01 -13.31 6.93
CA PRO A 194 -12.17 -12.65 6.31
C PRO A 194 -13.53 -13.15 6.81
N PHE A 195 -13.59 -14.38 7.33
CA PHE A 195 -14.82 -15.08 7.70
C PHE A 195 -15.12 -15.08 9.20
N LYS A 196 -14.20 -14.61 10.04
CA LYS A 196 -14.31 -14.64 11.50
C LYS A 196 -14.30 -13.22 12.08
N GLY A 197 -15.00 -13.06 13.23
CA GLY A 197 -15.06 -11.82 13.99
C GLY A 197 -15.94 -10.72 13.36
N SER A 198 -16.11 -9.61 14.07
CA SER A 198 -16.84 -8.46 13.54
C SER A 198 -16.08 -7.81 12.39
N ALA A 199 -16.80 -7.50 11.34
CA ALA A 199 -16.23 -6.92 10.13
C ALA A 199 -16.32 -5.38 10.14
N SER A 200 -16.27 -4.73 11.32
CA SER A 200 -16.25 -3.27 11.36
C SER A 200 -14.97 -2.75 10.72
N ALA A 201 -15.12 -2.02 9.62
CA ALA A 201 -14.02 -1.24 9.08
C ALA A 201 -13.58 -0.17 10.10
N PRO A 202 -12.30 0.21 10.11
CA PRO A 202 -11.83 1.29 10.94
C PRO A 202 -12.62 2.57 10.63
N ARG A 203 -13.27 3.14 11.64
CA ARG A 203 -13.90 4.45 11.48
C ARG A 203 -12.82 5.52 11.69
N ARG A 204 -12.74 6.50 10.78
CA ARG A 204 -12.00 7.74 11.06
C ARG A 204 -12.56 8.36 12.34
N PRO A 205 -11.71 8.94 13.19
CA PRO A 205 -12.19 9.82 14.24
C PRO A 205 -13.04 10.94 13.61
N ALA A 206 -14.22 11.20 14.16
CA ALA A 206 -15.03 12.32 13.77
C ALA A 206 -14.22 13.63 14.00
N GLY A 207 -14.00 14.41 12.96
CA GLY A 207 -13.31 15.71 13.06
C GLY A 207 -12.17 15.96 12.06
N LEU A 208 -11.93 15.07 11.10
CA LEU A 208 -10.95 15.27 10.01
C LEU A 208 -11.62 15.49 8.64
N ASP A 209 -12.89 15.86 8.62
CA ASP A 209 -13.64 16.26 7.43
C ASP A 209 -13.57 17.80 7.29
N ALA A 210 -12.38 18.33 7.01
CA ALA A 210 -12.19 19.72 6.64
C ALA A 210 -11.17 19.85 5.51
#